data_3c9a09db95f97fb1800209e552d2e11a
#
_entry.id   3c9a09db95f97fb1800209e552d2e11a
#
_cell.length_a   1.000
_cell.length_b   1.000
_cell.length_c   1.000
_cell.angle_alpha   90.00
_cell.angle_beta   90.00
_cell.angle_gamma   90.00
#
_symmetry.space_group_name_H-M   'P 1'
#
loop_
_entity.id
_entity.type
_entity.pdbx_description
1 polymer ?
#
loop_
_entity_poly.entity_id
_entity_poly.type
_entity_poly.pdbx_seq_one_letter_code
_entity_poly.pdbx_strand_id
1 'polypeptide(L)'
;MPFFRLPAKLKGSSVNEERIEQLRQKLDADDRERVPPGQFVTDGWPVLHTGSVPNTDLATWEFRVWGLVEHPTILTWEQLSALPRAEIVTDVHCVTRWTKLDQAWEGFSMASLLEQVKPKSEAKFVIAHAEAGFTANLPIDAILDDDVLLADKADGHELTPDHGWPLRLLVPKRYFWKSAKWLRGLEFTAVDAPGFWEQNGYNNNADPWQEERYS
;
A
#
# COMPACT_ATOMS: atom_id res chain seq x y z
N MET A 1 -23.92 -9.15 12.89
CA MET A 1 -22.60 -9.04 12.23
C MET A 1 -21.92 -10.41 12.33
N PRO A 2 -21.62 -11.09 11.22
CA PRO A 2 -20.92 -12.36 11.30
C PRO A 2 -19.44 -12.08 11.66
N PHE A 3 -18.97 -12.68 12.74
CA PHE A 3 -17.57 -12.71 13.11
C PHE A 3 -16.77 -13.37 11.98
N PHE A 4 -16.00 -12.58 11.26
CA PHE A 4 -15.04 -13.08 10.29
C PHE A 4 -13.90 -13.75 11.07
N ARG A 5 -13.97 -15.09 11.20
CA ARG A 5 -12.80 -15.87 11.59
C ARG A 5 -11.82 -15.80 10.42
N LEU A 6 -10.66 -15.17 10.63
CA LEU A 6 -9.51 -15.32 9.75
C LEU A 6 -9.37 -16.80 9.38
N PRO A 7 -9.31 -17.16 8.09
CA PRO A 7 -9.02 -18.53 7.73
C PRO A 7 -7.68 -18.91 8.36
N ALA A 8 -7.66 -20.05 9.05
CA ALA A 8 -6.46 -20.57 9.76
C ALA A 8 -5.21 -20.70 8.84
N LYS A 9 -5.38 -20.57 7.53
CA LYS A 9 -4.31 -20.52 6.52
C LYS A 9 -3.54 -19.18 6.46
N LEU A 10 -4.03 -18.09 7.07
CA LEU A 10 -3.27 -16.83 7.16
C LEU A 10 -2.40 -16.77 8.44
N LYS A 11 -2.61 -17.67 9.39
CA LYS A 11 -1.64 -17.89 10.46
C LYS A 11 -0.51 -18.76 9.93
N GLY A 12 0.45 -18.08 9.26
CA GLY A 12 1.71 -18.70 8.89
C GLY A 12 1.57 -19.87 7.91
N SER A 13 1.71 -19.66 6.61
CA SER A 13 2.54 -20.61 5.91
C SER A 13 3.88 -20.52 6.62
N SER A 14 4.21 -21.55 7.39
CA SER A 14 5.50 -21.65 8.06
C SER A 14 6.58 -21.87 6.98
N VAL A 15 6.93 -20.78 6.28
CA VAL A 15 8.27 -20.76 5.71
C VAL A 15 9.12 -20.70 6.95
N ASN A 16 9.71 -21.82 7.30
CA ASN A 16 10.55 -22.01 8.47
C ASN A 16 11.60 -20.90 8.45
N GLU A 17 11.83 -20.20 9.56
CA GLU A 17 12.83 -19.11 9.68
C GLU A 17 14.21 -19.58 9.19
N GLU A 18 14.56 -20.82 9.45
CA GLU A 18 15.75 -21.48 8.95
C GLU A 18 15.78 -21.51 7.41
N ARG A 19 14.66 -21.76 6.75
CA ARG A 19 14.55 -21.72 5.29
C ARG A 19 14.67 -20.31 4.73
N ILE A 20 14.10 -19.32 5.40
CA ILE A 20 14.24 -17.91 5.02
C ILE A 20 15.71 -17.51 5.10
N GLU A 21 16.39 -17.83 6.19
CA GLU A 21 17.80 -17.49 6.35
C GLU A 21 18.68 -18.19 5.30
N GLN A 22 18.40 -19.44 4.96
CA GLN A 22 19.07 -20.14 3.86
C GLN A 22 18.87 -19.46 2.50
N LEU A 23 17.67 -18.91 2.25
CA LEU A 23 17.39 -18.15 1.03
C LEU A 23 18.15 -16.82 1.02
N ARG A 24 18.15 -16.10 2.15
CA ARG A 24 18.88 -14.84 2.30
C ARG A 24 20.40 -15.01 2.08
N GLN A 25 20.98 -16.11 2.56
CA GLN A 25 22.43 -16.40 2.37
C GLN A 25 22.84 -16.59 0.90
N LYS A 26 21.88 -16.87 0.01
CA LYS A 26 22.13 -17.00 -1.44
C LYS A 26 22.10 -15.68 -2.18
N LEU A 27 21.61 -14.60 -1.56
CA LEU A 27 21.61 -13.28 -2.14
C LEU A 27 23.05 -12.75 -2.20
N ASP A 28 23.37 -11.97 -3.22
CA ASP A 28 24.59 -11.19 -3.21
C ASP A 28 24.57 -10.11 -2.10
N ALA A 29 25.66 -9.36 -1.94
CA ALA A 29 25.78 -8.41 -0.85
C ALA A 29 24.78 -7.25 -0.99
N ASP A 30 24.62 -6.74 -2.20
CA ASP A 30 23.78 -5.58 -2.49
C ASP A 30 22.31 -5.91 -2.28
N ASP A 31 21.84 -7.04 -2.82
CA ASP A 31 20.46 -7.50 -2.63
C ASP A 31 20.15 -7.82 -1.16
N ARG A 32 21.13 -8.36 -0.43
CA ARG A 32 20.96 -8.70 0.99
C ARG A 32 20.70 -7.45 1.86
N GLU A 33 21.36 -6.33 1.54
CA GLU A 33 21.15 -5.05 2.24
C GLU A 33 19.77 -4.46 1.97
N ARG A 34 19.13 -4.84 0.87
CA ARG A 34 17.78 -4.39 0.45
C ARG A 34 16.65 -5.26 0.99
N VAL A 35 16.95 -6.41 1.61
CA VAL A 35 15.96 -7.36 2.11
C VAL A 35 15.86 -7.27 3.64
N PRO A 36 14.75 -6.78 4.21
CA PRO A 36 14.57 -6.66 5.64
C PRO A 36 14.70 -8.00 6.39
N PRO A 37 14.92 -7.98 7.71
CA PRO A 37 14.96 -9.19 8.52
C PRO A 37 13.70 -10.06 8.33
N GLY A 38 13.85 -11.38 8.35
CA GLY A 38 12.74 -12.33 8.24
C GLY A 38 12.01 -12.34 6.89
N GLN A 39 12.59 -11.75 5.82
CA GLN A 39 12.08 -11.76 4.45
C GLN A 39 12.89 -12.67 3.53
N PHE A 40 12.28 -13.15 2.46
CA PHE A 40 12.93 -13.83 1.34
C PHE A 40 12.56 -13.17 0.01
N VAL A 41 13.44 -13.22 -0.97
CA VAL A 41 13.17 -12.67 -2.32
C VAL A 41 12.33 -13.64 -3.14
N THR A 42 11.41 -13.10 -3.92
CA THR A 42 10.58 -13.83 -4.90
C THR A 42 10.51 -13.06 -6.21
N ASP A 43 10.56 -13.77 -7.33
CA ASP A 43 10.31 -13.20 -8.65
C ASP A 43 8.79 -12.99 -8.90
N GLY A 44 7.97 -13.75 -8.17
CA GLY A 44 6.51 -13.67 -8.28
C GLY A 44 5.93 -12.50 -7.49
N TRP A 45 4.71 -12.12 -7.88
CA TRP A 45 3.90 -11.17 -7.13
C TRP A 45 2.66 -11.86 -6.57
N PRO A 46 2.72 -12.38 -5.32
CA PRO A 46 1.60 -13.10 -4.73
C PRO A 46 0.34 -12.25 -4.60
N VAL A 47 -0.80 -12.80 -5.01
CA VAL A 47 -2.11 -12.16 -4.82
C VAL A 47 -2.63 -12.46 -3.43
N LEU A 48 -2.77 -11.42 -2.63
CA LEU A 48 -3.31 -11.47 -1.27
C LEU A 48 -4.30 -10.32 -1.07
N HIS A 49 -5.53 -10.63 -0.71
CA HIS A 49 -6.55 -9.64 -0.37
C HIS A 49 -7.62 -10.26 0.55
N THR A 50 -8.40 -9.41 1.18
CA THR A 50 -9.62 -9.79 1.90
C THR A 50 -10.84 -9.50 1.00
N GLY A 51 -11.86 -10.32 1.08
CA GLY A 51 -13.08 -10.17 0.28
C GLY A 51 -12.91 -10.55 -1.20
N SER A 52 -13.86 -10.14 -2.01
CA SER A 52 -13.87 -10.34 -3.46
C SER A 52 -13.19 -9.19 -4.20
N VAL A 53 -12.64 -9.49 -5.38
CA VAL A 53 -12.15 -8.45 -6.31
C VAL A 53 -13.32 -7.60 -6.78
N PRO A 54 -13.24 -6.26 -6.67
CA PRO A 54 -14.30 -5.37 -7.12
C PRO A 54 -14.48 -5.42 -8.64
N ASN A 55 -15.73 -5.27 -9.07
CA ASN A 55 -16.03 -5.00 -10.48
C ASN A 55 -16.17 -3.49 -10.67
N THR A 56 -15.10 -2.83 -11.06
CA THR A 56 -15.03 -1.37 -11.14
C THR A 56 -15.45 -0.87 -12.52
N ASP A 57 -16.36 0.10 -12.56
CA ASP A 57 -16.74 0.85 -13.76
C ASP A 57 -16.11 2.26 -13.70
N LEU A 58 -15.17 2.54 -14.61
CA LEU A 58 -14.47 3.83 -14.67
C LEU A 58 -15.39 5.00 -15.01
N ALA A 59 -16.53 4.76 -15.65
CA ALA A 59 -17.48 5.83 -15.98
C ALA A 59 -18.16 6.43 -14.73
N THR A 60 -18.19 5.67 -13.64
CA THR A 60 -18.79 6.10 -12.36
C THR A 60 -17.77 6.15 -11.22
N TRP A 61 -16.51 5.86 -11.53
CA TRP A 61 -15.45 5.83 -10.55
C TRP A 61 -15.07 7.23 -10.08
N GLU A 62 -14.88 7.38 -8.76
CA GLU A 62 -14.44 8.63 -8.15
C GLU A 62 -13.32 8.36 -7.15
N PHE A 63 -12.40 9.29 -7.05
CA PHE A 63 -11.38 9.39 -6.02
C PHE A 63 -11.61 10.63 -5.17
N ARG A 64 -11.62 10.47 -3.85
CA ARG A 64 -11.96 11.57 -2.93
C ARG A 64 -10.79 11.92 -2.04
N VAL A 65 -10.58 13.23 -1.82
CA VAL A 65 -9.65 13.73 -0.81
C VAL A 65 -10.40 14.69 0.11
N TRP A 66 -10.36 14.44 1.41
CA TRP A 66 -11.14 15.21 2.40
C TRP A 66 -10.47 15.25 3.77
N GLY A 67 -11.16 15.83 4.78
CA GLY A 67 -10.67 16.00 6.14
C GLY A 67 -9.85 17.27 6.30
N LEU A 68 -8.70 17.19 6.92
CA LEU A 68 -7.83 18.33 7.19
C LEU A 68 -6.98 18.72 5.97
N VAL A 69 -7.67 19.17 4.91
CA VAL A 69 -7.08 19.78 3.71
C VAL A 69 -7.71 21.16 3.47
N GLU A 70 -7.02 22.04 2.73
CA GLU A 70 -7.58 23.35 2.34
C GLU A 70 -8.61 23.20 1.23
N HIS A 71 -8.36 22.29 0.29
CA HIS A 71 -9.18 22.07 -0.91
C HIS A 71 -9.66 20.62 -1.00
N PRO A 72 -10.72 20.23 -0.24
CA PRO A 72 -11.35 18.92 -0.43
C PRO A 72 -11.79 18.75 -1.88
N THR A 73 -11.55 17.57 -2.46
CA THR A 73 -11.83 17.35 -3.87
C THR A 73 -12.41 15.95 -4.13
N ILE A 74 -13.14 15.85 -5.24
CA ILE A 74 -13.58 14.60 -5.83
C ILE A 74 -13.13 14.64 -7.29
N LEU A 75 -12.39 13.62 -7.71
CA LEU A 75 -11.85 13.51 -9.06
C LEU A 75 -12.47 12.30 -9.75
N THR A 76 -12.95 12.48 -10.97
CA THR A 76 -13.24 11.37 -11.87
C THR A 76 -11.93 10.69 -12.29
N TRP A 77 -12.02 9.51 -12.92
CA TRP A 77 -10.84 8.85 -13.47
C TRP A 77 -10.08 9.73 -14.48
N GLU A 78 -10.81 10.43 -15.34
CA GLU A 78 -10.23 11.36 -16.32
C GLU A 78 -9.48 12.52 -15.64
N GLN A 79 -10.08 13.10 -14.59
CA GLN A 79 -9.45 14.20 -13.84
C GLN A 79 -8.22 13.72 -13.06
N LEU A 80 -8.28 12.54 -12.43
CA LEU A 80 -7.11 11.95 -11.79
C LEU A 80 -6.00 11.67 -12.81
N SER A 81 -6.37 11.15 -13.98
CA SER A 81 -5.43 10.82 -15.06
C SER A 81 -4.77 12.05 -15.70
N ALA A 82 -5.29 13.24 -15.44
CA ALA A 82 -4.67 14.50 -15.87
C ALA A 82 -3.55 14.99 -14.94
N LEU A 83 -3.38 14.36 -13.76
CA LEU A 83 -2.24 14.64 -12.87
C LEU A 83 -0.92 14.26 -13.56
N PRO A 84 0.18 14.93 -13.22
CA PRO A 84 1.51 14.55 -13.69
C PRO A 84 1.80 13.09 -13.40
N ARG A 85 2.34 12.39 -14.38
CA ARG A 85 2.80 11.00 -14.23
C ARG A 85 4.12 10.96 -13.48
N ALA A 86 4.33 9.89 -12.72
CA ALA A 86 5.58 9.59 -12.08
C ALA A 86 5.88 8.09 -12.24
N GLU A 87 7.17 7.79 -12.26
CA GLU A 87 7.70 6.43 -12.37
C GLU A 87 8.74 6.23 -11.27
N ILE A 88 8.69 5.10 -10.60
CA ILE A 88 9.70 4.71 -9.62
C ILE A 88 10.02 3.22 -9.76
N VAL A 89 11.27 2.87 -9.46
CA VAL A 89 11.67 1.47 -9.26
C VAL A 89 11.98 1.30 -7.79
N THR A 90 11.31 0.39 -7.14
CA THR A 90 11.45 0.19 -5.70
C THR A 90 11.17 -1.25 -5.28
N ASP A 91 11.63 -1.59 -4.09
CA ASP A 91 11.37 -2.88 -3.47
C ASP A 91 10.06 -2.83 -2.69
N VAL A 92 9.33 -3.93 -2.70
CA VAL A 92 8.11 -4.08 -1.88
C VAL A 92 8.25 -5.27 -0.92
N HIS A 93 7.83 -5.06 0.33
CA HIS A 93 7.98 -6.01 1.41
C HIS A 93 6.61 -6.39 1.98
N CYS A 94 6.26 -7.67 1.95
CA CYS A 94 4.98 -8.13 2.48
C CYS A 94 5.13 -8.72 3.89
N VAL A 95 4.13 -8.49 4.74
CA VAL A 95 4.06 -9.10 6.07
C VAL A 95 4.15 -10.65 6.03
N THR A 96 3.73 -11.25 4.93
CA THR A 96 3.82 -12.70 4.68
C THR A 96 5.21 -13.17 4.27
N ARG A 97 6.23 -12.32 4.51
CA ARG A 97 7.67 -12.59 4.44
C ARG A 97 8.29 -12.61 3.05
N TRP A 98 7.59 -12.28 2.00
CA TRP A 98 8.21 -12.11 0.68
C TRP A 98 8.61 -10.65 0.41
N THR A 99 9.70 -10.50 -0.32
CA THR A 99 10.19 -9.26 -0.91
C THR A 99 10.26 -9.43 -2.42
N LYS A 100 9.74 -8.46 -3.17
CA LYS A 100 9.98 -8.34 -4.61
C LYS A 100 10.89 -7.13 -4.82
N LEU A 101 12.08 -7.39 -5.36
CA LEU A 101 13.07 -6.37 -5.68
C LEU A 101 12.77 -5.73 -7.04
N ASP A 102 13.24 -4.51 -7.22
CA ASP A 102 13.27 -3.78 -8.49
C ASP A 102 11.94 -3.72 -9.24
N GLN A 103 10.83 -3.66 -8.53
CA GLN A 103 9.53 -3.54 -9.18
C GLN A 103 9.35 -2.12 -9.73
N ALA A 104 9.12 -2.02 -11.03
CA ALA A 104 8.84 -0.75 -11.68
C ALA A 104 7.37 -0.38 -11.50
N TRP A 105 7.11 0.84 -11.05
CA TRP A 105 5.78 1.38 -10.83
C TRP A 105 5.58 2.65 -11.64
N GLU A 106 4.41 2.78 -12.24
CA GLU A 106 3.94 3.99 -12.89
C GLU A 106 2.61 4.41 -12.26
N GLY A 107 2.36 5.71 -12.25
CA GLY A 107 1.12 6.23 -11.72
C GLY A 107 1.06 7.75 -11.73
N PHE A 108 0.24 8.30 -10.85
CA PHE A 108 0.03 9.74 -10.73
C PHE A 108 0.79 10.25 -9.50
N SER A 109 1.41 11.43 -9.65
CA SER A 109 2.24 12.03 -8.62
C SER A 109 1.44 12.34 -7.36
N MET A 110 1.81 11.73 -6.23
CA MET A 110 1.27 12.08 -4.92
C MET A 110 1.60 13.52 -4.56
N ALA A 111 2.83 13.98 -4.82
CA ALA A 111 3.24 15.35 -4.55
C ALA A 111 2.34 16.37 -5.27
N SER A 112 2.03 16.13 -6.56
CA SER A 112 1.14 17.02 -7.31
C SER A 112 -0.30 17.02 -6.77
N LEU A 113 -0.80 15.89 -6.29
CA LEU A 113 -2.09 15.83 -5.60
C LEU A 113 -2.06 16.66 -4.30
N LEU A 114 -1.00 16.50 -3.50
CA LEU A 114 -0.83 17.22 -2.23
C LEU A 114 -0.72 18.72 -2.41
N GLU A 115 -0.05 19.18 -3.49
CA GLU A 115 0.00 20.59 -3.85
C GLU A 115 -1.39 21.18 -4.18
N GLN A 116 -2.28 20.38 -4.77
CA GLN A 116 -3.64 20.79 -5.10
C GLN A 116 -4.53 20.85 -3.85
N VAL A 117 -4.51 19.81 -3.01
CA VAL A 117 -5.43 19.68 -1.88
C VAL A 117 -4.94 20.40 -0.61
N LYS A 118 -3.63 20.64 -0.51
CA LYS A 118 -2.94 21.35 0.58
C LYS A 118 -3.33 20.85 1.96
N PRO A 119 -2.70 19.78 2.44
CA PRO A 119 -2.92 19.31 3.81
C PRO A 119 -2.64 20.42 4.83
N LYS A 120 -3.55 20.56 5.80
CA LYS A 120 -3.38 21.54 6.90
C LYS A 120 -2.31 21.07 7.87
N SER A 121 -1.69 21.98 8.60
CA SER A 121 -0.63 21.69 9.59
C SER A 121 -1.08 20.77 10.73
N GLU A 122 -2.38 20.72 11.00
CA GLU A 122 -3.01 19.86 12.00
C GLU A 122 -3.18 18.41 11.52
N ALA A 123 -3.11 18.14 10.21
CA ALA A 123 -3.13 16.79 9.70
C ALA A 123 -1.87 16.05 10.14
N LYS A 124 -2.05 14.95 10.86
CA LYS A 124 -0.96 14.09 11.35
C LYS A 124 -1.01 12.70 10.76
N PHE A 125 -2.16 12.31 10.26
CA PHE A 125 -2.41 10.99 9.69
C PHE A 125 -3.21 11.08 8.41
N VAL A 126 -3.06 10.05 7.58
CA VAL A 126 -3.86 9.83 6.38
C VAL A 126 -4.48 8.45 6.46
N ILE A 127 -5.78 8.39 6.26
CA ILE A 127 -6.50 7.12 6.13
C ILE A 127 -6.76 6.89 4.64
N ALA A 128 -6.15 5.85 4.10
CA ALA A 128 -6.44 5.40 2.74
C ALA A 128 -7.71 4.56 2.77
N HIS A 129 -8.74 5.01 2.05
CA HIS A 129 -10.01 4.33 1.89
C HIS A 129 -10.05 3.59 0.56
N ALA A 130 -10.42 2.34 0.59
CA ALA A 130 -10.51 1.47 -0.59
C ALA A 130 -11.90 0.84 -0.71
N GLU A 131 -12.11 0.07 -1.78
CA GLU A 131 -13.36 -0.65 -2.01
C GLU A 131 -13.73 -1.58 -0.84
N ALA A 132 -15.01 -1.89 -0.75
CA ALA A 132 -15.59 -2.78 0.27
C ALA A 132 -15.30 -2.36 1.73
N GLY A 133 -15.03 -1.06 1.97
CA GLY A 133 -14.77 -0.53 3.30
C GLY A 133 -13.38 -0.87 3.87
N PHE A 134 -12.46 -1.34 3.04
CA PHE A 134 -11.07 -1.53 3.48
C PHE A 134 -10.41 -0.18 3.75
N THR A 135 -9.65 -0.10 4.83
CA THR A 135 -8.85 1.08 5.18
C THR A 135 -7.44 0.70 5.59
N ALA A 136 -6.50 1.61 5.35
CA ALA A 136 -5.15 1.55 5.91
C ALA A 136 -4.77 2.94 6.42
N ASN A 137 -4.30 3.04 7.65
CA ASN A 137 -3.82 4.30 8.22
C ASN A 137 -2.32 4.46 8.01
N LEU A 138 -1.88 5.70 7.91
CA LEU A 138 -0.49 6.08 7.71
C LEU A 138 -0.20 7.37 8.48
N PRO A 139 0.98 7.53 9.11
CA PRO A 139 1.41 8.84 9.52
C PRO A 139 1.64 9.73 8.29
N ILE A 140 1.42 11.03 8.43
CA ILE A 140 1.45 11.95 7.27
C ILE A 140 2.82 11.98 6.59
N ASP A 141 3.91 11.86 7.34
CA ASP A 141 5.27 11.84 6.82
C ASP A 141 5.49 10.67 5.83
N ALA A 142 4.84 9.52 6.07
CA ALA A 142 4.90 8.39 5.14
C ALA A 142 4.19 8.67 3.80
N ILE A 143 3.28 9.64 3.72
CA ILE A 143 2.62 10.06 2.48
C ILE A 143 3.38 11.19 1.79
N LEU A 144 4.15 11.96 2.55
CA LEU A 144 4.96 13.06 2.03
C LEU A 144 6.30 12.60 1.43
N ASP A 145 6.65 11.33 1.59
CA ASP A 145 7.83 10.76 0.95
C ASP A 145 7.74 10.84 -0.58
N ASP A 146 8.86 11.10 -1.23
CA ASP A 146 8.96 11.29 -2.69
C ASP A 146 8.80 9.99 -3.50
N ASP A 147 8.85 8.83 -2.83
CA ASP A 147 8.64 7.50 -3.40
C ASP A 147 7.17 7.01 -3.29
N VAL A 148 6.26 7.85 -2.81
CA VAL A 148 4.83 7.51 -2.73
C VAL A 148 4.10 7.82 -4.02
N LEU A 149 3.29 6.88 -4.49
CA LEU A 149 2.62 6.96 -5.78
C LEU A 149 1.16 6.51 -5.70
N LEU A 150 0.31 7.15 -6.49
CA LEU A 150 -1.01 6.64 -6.86
C LEU A 150 -0.83 5.76 -8.11
N ALA A 151 -0.52 4.49 -7.89
CA ALA A 151 -0.10 3.58 -8.95
C ALA A 151 -1.29 3.01 -9.74
N ASP A 152 -1.19 3.02 -11.06
CA ASP A 152 -2.12 2.36 -11.98
C ASP A 152 -1.45 1.28 -12.85
N LYS A 153 -0.08 1.25 -12.86
CA LYS A 153 0.70 0.22 -13.56
C LYS A 153 1.85 -0.32 -12.72
N ALA A 154 2.25 -1.53 -13.06
CA ALA A 154 3.44 -2.17 -12.54
C ALA A 154 4.15 -2.98 -13.65
N ASP A 155 5.48 -2.92 -13.68
CA ASP A 155 6.33 -3.62 -14.67
C ASP A 155 5.88 -3.34 -16.14
N GLY A 156 5.50 -2.08 -16.44
CA GLY A 156 5.07 -1.61 -17.76
C GLY A 156 3.63 -2.02 -18.18
N HIS A 157 2.87 -2.69 -17.31
CA HIS A 157 1.52 -3.15 -17.57
C HIS A 157 0.50 -2.52 -16.63
N GLU A 158 -0.74 -2.30 -17.10
CA GLU A 158 -1.84 -1.94 -16.20
C GLU A 158 -1.96 -2.95 -15.05
N LEU A 159 -2.32 -2.44 -13.87
CA LEU A 159 -2.62 -3.32 -12.74
C LEU A 159 -3.73 -4.30 -13.11
N THR A 160 -3.56 -5.56 -12.73
CA THR A 160 -4.68 -6.50 -12.83
C THR A 160 -5.73 -6.19 -11.75
N PRO A 161 -6.99 -6.62 -11.92
CA PRO A 161 -8.00 -6.50 -10.88
C PRO A 161 -7.53 -7.06 -9.53
N ASP A 162 -6.85 -8.21 -9.51
CA ASP A 162 -6.30 -8.84 -8.30
C ASP A 162 -5.20 -8.01 -7.62
N HIS A 163 -4.49 -7.17 -8.37
CA HIS A 163 -3.42 -6.32 -7.88
C HIS A 163 -3.84 -4.88 -7.60
N GLY A 164 -5.13 -4.57 -7.76
CA GLY A 164 -5.70 -3.29 -7.32
C GLY A 164 -6.15 -2.35 -8.42
N TRP A 165 -6.36 -2.84 -9.66
CA TRP A 165 -6.92 -2.01 -10.74
C TRP A 165 -8.24 -1.33 -10.31
N PRO A 166 -8.49 -0.07 -10.64
CA PRO A 166 -7.70 0.81 -11.50
C PRO A 166 -6.58 1.56 -10.78
N LEU A 167 -6.64 1.66 -9.44
CA LEU A 167 -5.72 2.48 -8.67
C LEU A 167 -5.36 1.80 -7.35
N ARG A 168 -4.09 1.84 -7.00
CA ARG A 168 -3.61 1.51 -5.67
C ARG A 168 -2.70 2.59 -5.10
N LEU A 169 -2.67 2.69 -3.79
CA LEU A 169 -1.61 3.42 -3.10
C LEU A 169 -0.32 2.59 -3.13
N LEU A 170 0.82 3.24 -3.31
CA LEU A 170 2.14 2.64 -3.13
C LEU A 170 2.89 3.44 -2.08
N VAL A 171 3.30 2.78 -0.99
CA VAL A 171 4.11 3.33 0.11
C VAL A 171 5.24 2.34 0.38
N PRO A 172 6.38 2.43 -0.31
CA PRO A 172 7.42 1.40 -0.30
C PRO A 172 8.05 1.15 1.07
N LYS A 173 8.20 2.19 1.88
CA LYS A 173 8.83 2.16 3.22
C LYS A 173 7.98 1.48 4.29
N ARG A 174 6.81 0.96 3.95
CA ARG A 174 5.92 0.23 4.86
C ARG A 174 5.62 -1.15 4.30
N TYR A 175 5.29 -2.09 5.19
CA TYR A 175 4.77 -3.38 4.73
C TYR A 175 3.60 -3.19 3.76
N PHE A 176 3.54 -4.01 2.74
CA PHE A 176 2.72 -3.81 1.53
C PHE A 176 1.21 -3.77 1.76
N TRP A 177 0.70 -4.13 2.94
CA TRP A 177 -0.72 -3.92 3.26
C TRP A 177 -1.07 -2.43 3.44
N LYS A 178 -0.09 -1.57 3.75
CA LYS A 178 -0.27 -0.11 3.78
C LYS A 178 -0.43 0.48 2.38
N SER A 179 0.00 -0.23 1.37
CA SER A 179 -0.20 0.08 -0.05
C SER A 179 -1.56 -0.44 -0.53
N ALA A 180 -2.63 0.23 -0.10
CA ALA A 180 -4.02 -0.22 -0.29
C ALA A 180 -4.38 -0.39 -1.75
N LYS A 181 -4.95 -1.56 -2.12
CA LYS A 181 -5.53 -1.85 -3.43
C LYS A 181 -6.91 -1.23 -3.59
N TRP A 182 -7.34 -1.01 -4.83
CA TRP A 182 -8.68 -0.47 -5.16
C TRP A 182 -8.98 0.83 -4.44
N LEU A 183 -8.01 1.72 -4.45
CA LEU A 183 -8.04 2.98 -3.70
C LEU A 183 -9.18 3.88 -4.19
N ARG A 184 -9.95 4.45 -3.24
CA ARG A 184 -11.08 5.35 -3.50
C ARG A 184 -10.91 6.72 -2.87
N GLY A 185 -9.97 6.88 -1.96
CA GLY A 185 -9.74 8.21 -1.39
C GLY A 185 -8.74 8.24 -0.25
N LEU A 186 -8.42 9.47 0.15
CA LEU A 186 -7.52 9.79 1.23
C LEU A 186 -8.22 10.77 2.19
N GLU A 187 -8.30 10.41 3.45
CA GLU A 187 -8.81 11.25 4.53
C GLU A 187 -7.65 11.75 5.39
N PHE A 188 -7.52 13.05 5.52
CA PHE A 188 -6.49 13.68 6.34
C PHE A 188 -7.04 13.99 7.73
N THR A 189 -6.39 13.49 8.79
CA THR A 189 -6.88 13.56 10.17
C THR A 189 -5.81 14.04 11.15
N ALA A 190 -6.22 14.63 12.27
CA ALA A 190 -5.33 14.97 13.37
C ALA A 190 -5.08 13.80 14.32
N VAL A 191 -6.00 12.84 14.35
CA VAL A 191 -5.98 11.66 15.24
C VAL A 191 -5.93 10.41 14.37
N ASP A 192 -5.09 9.46 14.77
CA ASP A 192 -4.98 8.19 14.10
C ASP A 192 -6.26 7.34 14.22
N ALA A 193 -6.57 6.63 13.16
CA ALA A 193 -7.67 5.68 13.13
C ALA A 193 -7.17 4.37 12.51
N PRO A 194 -6.88 3.34 13.34
CA PRO A 194 -6.38 2.05 12.88
C PRO A 194 -7.21 1.49 11.73
N GLY A 195 -6.53 1.09 10.65
CA GLY A 195 -7.16 0.52 9.47
C GLY A 195 -7.61 -0.94 9.69
N PHE A 196 -8.04 -1.58 8.59
CA PHE A 196 -8.60 -2.93 8.65
C PHE A 196 -7.65 -3.95 9.29
N TRP A 197 -6.39 -4.00 8.84
CA TRP A 197 -5.45 -5.00 9.35
C TRP A 197 -4.95 -4.66 10.76
N GLU A 198 -4.77 -3.39 11.08
CA GLU A 198 -4.38 -2.92 12.40
C GLU A 198 -5.44 -3.31 13.45
N GLN A 199 -6.73 -3.18 13.13
CA GLN A 199 -7.84 -3.65 13.97
C GLN A 199 -7.86 -5.19 14.11
N ASN A 200 -7.18 -5.91 13.21
CA ASN A 200 -7.04 -7.36 13.23
C ASN A 200 -5.67 -7.83 13.78
N GLY A 201 -4.95 -6.96 14.50
CA GLY A 201 -3.72 -7.30 15.23
C GLY A 201 -2.43 -7.13 14.43
N TYR A 202 -2.46 -6.42 13.31
CA TYR A 202 -1.24 -6.01 12.62
C TYR A 202 -0.67 -4.74 13.25
N ASN A 203 0.63 -4.53 13.09
CA ASN A 203 1.32 -3.38 13.65
C ASN A 203 0.84 -2.07 13.00
N ASN A 204 0.71 -1.01 13.81
CA ASN A 204 0.19 0.26 13.34
C ASN A 204 1.15 1.02 12.41
N ASN A 205 2.47 0.96 12.66
CA ASN A 205 3.48 1.66 11.88
C ASN A 205 3.96 0.85 10.67
N ALA A 206 4.07 -0.48 10.82
CA ALA A 206 4.33 -1.41 9.73
C ALA A 206 5.70 -1.26 9.05
N ASP A 207 6.75 -0.90 9.81
CA ASP A 207 8.13 -0.81 9.29
C ASP A 207 8.72 -2.22 9.08
N PRO A 208 9.08 -2.59 7.84
CA PRO A 208 9.64 -3.90 7.55
C PRO A 208 11.04 -4.11 8.14
N TRP A 209 11.82 -3.05 8.34
CA TRP A 209 13.17 -3.11 8.89
C TRP A 209 13.18 -3.33 10.41
N GLN A 210 12.10 -2.94 11.09
CA GLN A 210 11.88 -3.21 12.51
C GLN A 210 11.06 -4.48 12.75
N GLU A 211 10.77 -5.24 11.68
CA GLU A 211 9.85 -6.40 11.72
C GLU A 211 8.48 -6.12 12.37
N GLU A 212 7.97 -4.93 12.20
CA GLU A 212 6.67 -4.49 12.75
C GLU A 212 5.49 -5.15 12.02
N ARG A 213 5.35 -6.47 12.19
CA ARG A 213 4.32 -7.29 11.55
C ARG A 213 3.03 -7.29 12.33
N TYR A 214 3.11 -7.49 13.64
CA TYR A 214 1.97 -7.67 14.53
C TYR A 214 2.14 -6.81 15.79
N SER A 215 1.01 -6.47 16.43
CA SER A 215 0.95 -5.73 17.71
C SER A 215 1.06 -6.67 18.88
#